data_6fc3decacfacc65ff0a4c6ae27642870
#
_entry.id   6fc3decacfacc65ff0a4c6ae27642870
#
_cell.length_a   1.000
_cell.length_b   1.000
_cell.length_c   1.000
_cell.angle_alpha   90.00
_cell.angle_beta   90.00
_cell.angle_gamma   90.00
#
_symmetry.space_group_name_H-M   'P 1'
#
loop_
_entity.id
_entity.type
_entity.pdbx_description
1 polymer ?
#
loop_
_entity_poly.entity_id
_entity_poly.type
_entity_poly.pdbx_seq_one_letter_code
_entity_poly.pdbx_strand_id
1 'polypeptide(L)' 'LLGKDIFLNAGNCSACHSLQDAGSAANVGPNLNEIKPDIGRVIISVTNGAGVMPSYLGILSQEEIEAVAYYVAEASVN' A
#
# COMPACT_ATOMS: atom_id res chain seq x y z
N LEU A 1 -7.72 -7.47 -9.37
CA LEU A 1 -7.90 -7.68 -7.94
C LEU A 1 -8.17 -6.36 -7.24
N LEU A 2 -9.02 -6.41 -6.23
CA LEU A 2 -9.42 -5.21 -5.50
C LEU A 2 -8.22 -4.49 -4.86
N GLY A 3 -7.34 -5.23 -4.20
CA GLY A 3 -6.19 -4.63 -3.53
C GLY A 3 -5.25 -3.91 -4.49
N LYS A 4 -5.00 -4.51 -5.64
CA LYS A 4 -4.16 -3.90 -6.68
C LYS A 4 -4.80 -2.63 -7.22
N ASP A 5 -6.10 -2.67 -7.47
CA ASP A 5 -6.84 -1.51 -7.95
C ASP A 5 -6.77 -0.35 -6.95
N ILE A 6 -6.93 -0.65 -5.65
CA ILE A 6 -6.81 0.36 -4.60
C ILE A 6 -5.41 0.96 -4.58
N PHE A 7 -4.38 0.11 -4.69
CA PHE A 7 -2.99 0.55 -4.72
C PHE A 7 -2.74 1.55 -5.87
N LEU A 8 -3.30 1.27 -7.02
CA LEU A 8 -3.09 2.09 -8.22
C LEU A 8 -3.98 3.33 -8.28
N ASN A 9 -5.20 3.25 -7.75
CA ASN A 9 -6.21 4.29 -7.96
C ASN A 9 -6.71 4.92 -6.66
N ALA A 10 -7.63 4.28 -5.95
CA ALA A 10 -8.29 4.90 -4.81
C ALA A 10 -7.33 5.28 -3.68
N GLY A 11 -6.34 4.44 -3.40
CA GLY A 11 -5.33 4.73 -2.39
C GLY A 11 -4.16 5.53 -2.93
N ASN A 12 -3.97 5.50 -4.23
CA ASN A 12 -2.87 6.20 -4.92
C ASN A 12 -1.49 5.90 -4.31
N CYS A 13 -1.30 4.69 -3.83
CA CYS A 13 -0.04 4.27 -3.19
C CYS A 13 1.11 4.27 -4.18
N SER A 14 0.81 4.03 -5.46
CA SER A 14 1.80 3.99 -6.54
C SER A 14 2.43 5.35 -6.81
N ALA A 15 1.84 6.43 -6.32
CA ALA A 15 2.43 7.76 -6.49
C ALA A 15 3.71 7.92 -5.67
N CYS A 16 3.86 7.16 -4.59
CA CYS A 16 4.99 7.29 -3.67
C CYS A 16 5.82 6.01 -3.52
N HIS A 17 5.19 4.85 -3.63
CA HIS A 17 5.86 3.57 -3.39
C HIS A 17 6.16 2.82 -4.68
N SER A 18 7.34 2.21 -4.72
CA SER A 18 7.69 1.29 -5.79
C SER A 18 7.21 -0.11 -5.41
N LEU A 19 6.58 -0.79 -6.36
CA LEU A 19 6.11 -2.16 -6.22
C LEU A 19 6.06 -2.78 -7.62
N GLN A 20 6.89 -3.77 -7.85
CA GLN A 20 7.07 -4.34 -9.19
C GLN A 20 5.77 -4.88 -9.78
N ASP A 21 4.98 -5.60 -8.99
CA ASP A 21 3.72 -6.19 -9.46
C ASP A 21 2.73 -5.12 -9.96
N ALA A 22 2.78 -3.93 -9.39
CA ALA A 22 1.90 -2.83 -9.78
C ALA A 22 2.51 -1.95 -10.88
N GLY A 23 3.73 -2.26 -11.32
CA GLY A 23 4.43 -1.46 -12.33
C GLY A 23 4.85 -0.09 -11.81
N SER A 24 4.92 0.09 -10.52
CA SER A 24 5.26 1.37 -9.90
C SER A 24 6.75 1.45 -9.59
N ALA A 25 7.36 2.57 -9.92
CA ALA A 25 8.79 2.83 -9.67
C ALA A 25 9.01 4.10 -8.85
N ALA A 26 7.99 4.63 -8.20
CA ALA A 26 8.09 5.84 -7.40
C ALA A 26 8.98 5.59 -6.17
N ASN A 27 9.69 6.60 -5.71
CA ASN A 27 10.65 6.46 -4.62
C ASN A 27 10.51 7.49 -3.51
N VAL A 28 9.36 8.15 -3.41
CA VAL A 28 9.06 9.06 -2.30
C VAL A 28 8.92 8.28 -1.00
N GLY A 29 8.18 7.16 -1.06
CA GLY A 29 8.07 6.22 0.05
C GLY A 29 9.03 5.04 -0.14
N PRO A 30 9.10 4.13 0.84
CA PRO A 30 9.96 2.95 0.73
C PRO A 30 9.60 2.05 -0.45
N ASN A 31 10.60 1.39 -1.00
CA ASN A 31 10.43 0.35 -2.00
C ASN A 31 9.84 -0.88 -1.32
N LEU A 32 8.60 -1.22 -1.65
CA LEU A 32 7.88 -2.30 -0.98
C LEU A 32 8.47 -3.68 -1.26
N ASN A 33 9.06 -3.86 -2.44
CA ASN A 33 9.75 -5.13 -2.74
C ASN A 33 10.99 -5.32 -1.86
N GLU A 34 11.59 -4.25 -1.38
CA GLU A 34 12.74 -4.33 -0.48
C GLU A 34 12.34 -4.57 0.97
N ILE A 35 11.37 -3.80 1.47
CA ILE A 35 11.00 -3.91 2.88
C ILE A 35 10.06 -5.07 3.18
N LYS A 36 9.30 -5.53 2.19
CA LYS A 36 8.41 -6.68 2.29
C LYS A 36 7.57 -6.65 3.58
N PRO A 37 6.72 -5.62 3.74
CA PRO A 37 5.98 -5.47 4.99
C PRO A 37 4.92 -6.56 5.13
N ASP A 38 4.65 -6.97 6.36
CA ASP A 38 3.55 -7.89 6.62
C ASP A 38 2.21 -7.15 6.62
N ILE A 39 1.11 -7.91 6.61
CA ILE A 39 -0.24 -7.36 6.53
C ILE A 39 -0.52 -6.39 7.67
N GLY A 40 -0.18 -6.78 8.91
CA GLY A 40 -0.44 -5.94 10.08
C GLY A 40 0.26 -4.59 10.01
N ARG A 41 1.50 -4.60 9.55
CA ARG A 41 2.29 -3.38 9.41
C ARG A 41 1.68 -2.44 8.36
N VAL A 42 1.24 -3.00 7.23
CA VAL A 42 0.60 -2.21 6.18
C VAL A 42 -0.71 -1.62 6.69
N ILE A 43 -1.52 -2.39 7.40
CA ILE A 43 -2.78 -1.92 7.97
C ILE A 43 -2.53 -0.72 8.90
N ILE A 44 -1.54 -0.82 9.79
CA ILE A 44 -1.22 0.26 10.73
C ILE A 44 -0.80 1.53 9.98
N SER A 45 0.09 1.38 9.00
CA SER A 45 0.59 2.54 8.24
C SER A 45 -0.50 3.20 7.41
N VAL A 46 -1.35 2.41 6.77
CA VAL A 46 -2.45 2.94 5.94
C VAL A 46 -3.51 3.59 6.82
N THR A 47 -3.82 3.00 7.96
CA THR A 47 -4.84 3.53 8.86
C THR A 47 -4.39 4.83 9.52
N ASN A 48 -3.16 4.87 10.01
CA ASN A 48 -2.67 6.00 10.82
C ASN A 48 -1.86 7.02 10.04
N GLY A 49 -1.32 6.63 8.88
CA GLY A 49 -0.35 7.44 8.17
C GLY A 49 1.03 7.31 8.79
N ALA A 50 2.05 7.81 8.10
CA ALA A 50 3.43 7.76 8.57
C ALA A 50 4.24 8.81 7.81
N GLY A 51 4.81 9.78 8.53
CA GLY A 51 5.57 10.86 7.89
C GLY A 51 4.70 11.62 6.90
N VAL A 52 5.11 11.66 5.62
CA VAL A 52 4.35 12.31 4.56
C VAL A 52 3.22 11.45 4.02
N MET A 53 3.19 10.18 4.39
CA MET A 53 2.11 9.28 3.98
C MET A 53 0.83 9.64 4.73
N PRO A 54 -0.27 9.95 4.03
CA PRO A 54 -1.51 10.34 4.71
C PRO A 54 -2.19 9.16 5.39
N SER A 55 -3.02 9.47 6.38
CA SER A 55 -3.94 8.49 6.97
C SER A 55 -5.10 8.26 6.01
N TYR A 56 -5.47 7.01 5.81
CA TYR A 56 -6.60 6.66 4.97
C TYR A 56 -7.86 6.34 5.77
N LEU A 57 -7.83 6.57 7.07
CA LEU A 57 -9.00 6.41 7.93
C LEU A 57 -10.08 7.39 7.47
N GLY A 58 -11.26 6.87 7.13
CA GLY A 58 -12.35 7.69 6.59
C GLY A 58 -12.27 7.94 5.09
N ILE A 59 -11.15 7.58 4.44
CA ILE A 59 -10.98 7.68 2.98
C ILE A 59 -11.24 6.32 2.34
N LEU A 60 -10.63 5.28 2.91
CA LEU A 60 -10.85 3.90 2.50
C LEU A 60 -11.65 3.19 3.59
N SER A 61 -12.52 2.27 3.20
CA SER A 61 -13.24 1.43 4.16
C SER A 61 -12.27 0.44 4.81
N GLN A 62 -12.68 -0.16 5.92
CA GLN A 62 -11.87 -1.19 6.58
C GLN A 62 -11.58 -2.35 5.61
N GLU A 63 -12.57 -2.75 4.82
CA GLU A 63 -12.38 -3.81 3.83
C GLU A 63 -11.37 -3.42 2.77
N GLU A 64 -11.39 -2.17 2.33
CA GLU A 64 -10.44 -1.67 1.34
C GLU A 64 -9.02 -1.59 1.90
N ILE A 65 -8.88 -1.17 3.16
CA ILE A 65 -7.58 -1.14 3.83
C ILE A 65 -7.02 -2.56 3.94
N GLU A 66 -7.84 -3.52 4.32
CA GLU A 66 -7.41 -4.91 4.41
C GLU A 66 -7.04 -5.49 3.05
N ALA A 67 -7.82 -5.16 2.02
CA ALA A 67 -7.55 -5.63 0.67
C ALA A 67 -6.21 -5.12 0.14
N VAL A 68 -5.92 -3.84 0.31
CA VAL A 68 -4.64 -3.29 -0.15
C VAL A 68 -3.47 -3.81 0.68
N ALA A 69 -3.68 -4.02 1.97
CA ALA A 69 -2.65 -4.58 2.84
C ALA A 69 -2.31 -6.01 2.45
N TYR A 70 -3.31 -6.83 2.17
CA TYR A 70 -3.12 -8.19 1.70
C TYR A 70 -2.36 -8.20 0.37
N TYR A 71 -2.79 -7.34 -0.56
CA TYR A 71 -2.14 -7.24 -1.86
C TYR A 71 -0.66 -6.88 -1.72
N VAL A 72 -0.33 -5.85 -0.93
CA VAL A 72 1.05 -5.42 -0.75
C VAL A 72 1.90 -6.53 -0.11
N ALA A 73 1.38 -7.18 0.92
CA ALA A 73 2.12 -8.24 1.60
C ALA A 73 2.45 -9.41 0.66
N GLU A 74 1.49 -9.78 -0.20
CA GLU A 74 1.69 -10.87 -1.17
C GLU A 74 2.58 -10.44 -2.33
N ALA A 75 2.32 -9.29 -2.92
CA ALA A 75 3.02 -8.84 -4.12
C ALA A 75 4.47 -8.43 -3.85
N SER A 76 4.77 -7.95 -2.64
CA SER A 76 6.12 -7.46 -2.31
C SER A 76 7.14 -8.58 -2.18
N VAL A 77 6.73 -9.82 -1.99
CA VAL A 77 7.63 -10.98 -1.87
C VAL A 77 7.79 -11.76 -3.18
N ASN A 78 7.12 -11.34 -4.22
CA ASN A 78 7.22 -12.01 -5.53
C ASN A 78 8.31 -11.42 -6.40
#